data_2e72d946472c7d71a53ef8b12b7ad9fe
#
_entry.id   2e72d946472c7d71a53ef8b12b7ad9fe
#
_cell.length_a   1.000
_cell.length_b   1.000
_cell.length_c   1.000
_cell.angle_alpha   90.00
_cell.angle_beta   90.00
_cell.angle_gamma   90.00
#
_symmetry.space_group_name_H-M   'P 1'
#
loop_
_entity.id
_entity.type
_entity.pdbx_description
1 polymer ?
#
loop_
_entity_poly.entity_id
_entity_poly.type
_entity_poly.pdbx_seq_one_letter_code
_entity_poly.pdbx_strand_id
1 'polypeptide(L)'
;PRVRRQRQMCIRDRTMGAQNKKKIFWEIYAELRNIMISNIGTPDYVLKAFNTFTKATESYNLSPSAVRRCCFEIASALIFSYMEESCEVEEGKLDALSKSLSSAGKEEACEITKMFIEQLIENDEEDVHYTISNARHYIDEHLAEDISVSSIAESLYITPNYFSRLFTV
;
A
#
# COMPACT_ATOMS: atom_id res chain seq x y z
N PRO A 1 45.56 -29.90 -2.35
CA PRO A 1 44.51 -29.89 -1.31
C PRO A 1 44.18 -28.48 -0.79
N ARG A 2 45.17 -27.57 -0.70
CA ARG A 2 44.95 -26.18 -0.16
C ARG A 2 44.08 -25.32 -1.06
N VAL A 3 44.25 -25.39 -2.38
CA VAL A 3 43.47 -24.57 -3.36
C VAL A 3 41.99 -24.93 -3.34
N ARG A 4 41.63 -26.18 -3.11
CA ARG A 4 40.23 -26.63 -3.07
C ARG A 4 39.51 -26.10 -1.81
N ARG A 5 40.20 -26.06 -0.66
CA ARG A 5 39.67 -25.49 0.61
C ARG A 5 39.47 -23.97 0.51
N GLN A 6 40.39 -23.24 -0.11
CA GLN A 6 40.24 -21.79 -0.32
C GLN A 6 39.06 -21.45 -1.22
N ARG A 7 38.83 -22.21 -2.32
CA ARG A 7 37.66 -22.00 -3.19
C ARG A 7 36.34 -22.29 -2.46
N GLN A 8 36.28 -23.30 -1.61
CA GLN A 8 35.08 -23.59 -0.82
C GLN A 8 34.81 -22.54 0.25
N MET A 9 35.82 -21.98 0.90
CA MET A 9 35.68 -20.86 1.84
C MET A 9 35.17 -19.60 1.16
N CYS A 10 35.73 -19.20 0.02
CA CYS A 10 35.27 -18.04 -0.73
C CYS A 10 33.82 -18.15 -1.24
N ILE A 11 33.38 -19.36 -1.62
CA ILE A 11 32.00 -19.60 -2.02
C ILE A 11 31.07 -19.51 -0.82
N ARG A 12 31.44 -20.05 0.34
CA ARG A 12 30.67 -20.02 1.57
C ARG A 12 30.50 -18.59 2.11
N ASP A 13 31.53 -17.76 2.05
CA ASP A 13 31.48 -16.36 2.48
C ASP A 13 30.60 -15.52 1.54
N ARG A 14 30.65 -15.77 0.24
CA ARG A 14 29.78 -15.10 -0.74
C ARG A 14 28.31 -15.48 -0.56
N THR A 15 28.00 -16.72 -0.28
CA THR A 15 26.62 -17.18 -0.04
C THR A 15 26.06 -16.67 1.28
N MET A 16 26.86 -16.59 2.34
CA MET A 16 26.48 -16.01 3.62
C MET A 16 26.20 -14.51 3.49
N GLY A 17 27.04 -13.78 2.76
CA GLY A 17 26.81 -12.36 2.46
C GLY A 17 25.52 -12.09 1.67
N ALA A 18 25.23 -12.94 0.68
CA ALA A 18 24.03 -12.83 -0.14
C ALA A 18 22.75 -13.18 0.65
N GLN A 19 22.82 -14.18 1.53
CA GLN A 19 21.71 -14.55 2.41
C GLN A 19 21.41 -13.45 3.45
N ASN A 20 22.45 -12.83 4.01
CA ASN A 20 22.29 -11.74 4.96
C ASN A 20 21.66 -10.50 4.30
N LYS A 21 22.10 -10.15 3.08
CA LYS A 21 21.49 -9.07 2.28
C LYS A 21 20.01 -9.32 2.02
N LYS A 22 19.62 -10.55 1.65
CA LYS A 22 18.20 -10.89 1.46
C LYS A 22 17.40 -10.74 2.74
N LYS A 23 17.92 -11.19 3.89
CA LYS A 23 17.24 -11.06 5.18
C LYS A 23 16.99 -9.58 5.51
N ILE A 24 18.01 -8.74 5.40
CA ILE A 24 17.91 -7.30 5.65
C ILE A 24 16.86 -6.66 4.72
N PHE A 25 16.83 -7.01 3.43
CA PHE A 25 15.81 -6.52 2.52
C PHE A 25 14.39 -6.84 3.01
N TRP A 26 14.13 -8.07 3.43
CA TRP A 26 12.80 -8.47 3.88
C TRP A 26 12.35 -7.78 5.17
N GLU A 27 13.29 -7.44 6.05
CA GLU A 27 13.04 -6.62 7.24
C GLU A 27 12.64 -5.19 6.84
N ILE A 28 13.39 -4.55 5.94
CA ILE A 28 13.08 -3.21 5.39
C ILE A 28 11.72 -3.23 4.66
N TYR A 29 11.47 -4.24 3.84
CA TYR A 29 10.20 -4.39 3.12
C TYR A 29 9.00 -4.47 4.06
N ALA A 30 9.10 -5.28 5.12
CA ALA A 30 8.04 -5.41 6.10
C ALA A 30 7.74 -4.08 6.82
N GLU A 31 8.77 -3.32 7.19
CA GLU A 31 8.61 -1.99 7.79
C GLU A 31 7.96 -1.00 6.82
N LEU A 32 8.44 -0.93 5.57
CA LEU A 32 7.88 -0.01 4.57
C LEU A 32 6.42 -0.34 4.26
N ARG A 33 6.08 -1.62 4.13
CA ARG A 33 4.71 -2.07 3.94
C ARG A 33 3.82 -1.66 5.11
N ASN A 34 4.27 -1.84 6.34
CA ASN A 34 3.52 -1.43 7.53
C ASN A 34 3.35 0.09 7.60
N ILE A 35 4.39 0.87 7.24
CA ILE A 35 4.30 2.33 7.15
C ILE A 35 3.23 2.74 6.14
N MET A 36 3.19 2.13 4.95
CA MET A 36 2.18 2.44 3.93
C MET A 36 0.76 2.14 4.42
N ILE A 37 0.53 0.99 5.03
CA ILE A 37 -0.77 0.60 5.56
C ILE A 37 -1.22 1.51 6.72
N SER A 38 -0.31 1.81 7.67
CA SER A 38 -0.65 2.63 8.84
C SER A 38 -0.87 4.12 8.51
N ASN A 39 -0.41 4.58 7.33
CA ASN A 39 -0.52 5.98 6.90
C ASN A 39 -1.36 6.11 5.63
N ILE A 40 -2.33 5.24 5.44
CA ILE A 40 -3.15 5.18 4.24
C ILE A 40 -3.92 6.49 3.99
N GLY A 41 -4.38 7.16 5.04
CA GLY A 41 -5.01 8.49 4.97
C GLY A 41 -4.03 9.66 4.78
N THR A 42 -2.75 9.39 4.50
CA THR A 42 -1.74 10.44 4.29
C THR A 42 -0.91 10.12 3.03
N PRO A 43 -1.38 10.55 1.85
CA PRO A 43 -0.82 10.23 0.53
C PRO A 43 0.69 10.36 0.43
N ASP A 44 1.23 11.46 0.92
CA ASP A 44 2.66 11.77 0.87
C ASP A 44 3.53 10.71 1.56
N TYR A 45 3.06 10.15 2.69
CA TYR A 45 3.79 9.10 3.40
C TYR A 45 3.77 7.77 2.66
N VAL A 46 2.63 7.41 2.06
CA VAL A 46 2.48 6.20 1.25
C VAL A 46 3.44 6.24 0.05
N LEU A 47 3.39 7.32 -0.73
CA LEU A 47 4.26 7.49 -1.91
C LEU A 47 5.74 7.56 -1.54
N LYS A 48 6.09 8.22 -0.43
CA LYS A 48 7.47 8.29 0.05
C LYS A 48 8.02 6.94 0.49
N ALA A 49 7.20 6.15 1.18
CA ALA A 49 7.55 4.79 1.57
C ALA A 49 7.69 3.88 0.34
N PHE A 50 6.80 3.99 -0.65
CA PHE A 50 6.88 3.24 -1.90
C PHE A 50 8.13 3.62 -2.71
N ASN A 51 8.47 4.90 -2.83
CA ASN A 51 9.71 5.34 -3.48
C ASN A 51 10.96 4.80 -2.76
N THR A 52 10.92 4.66 -1.44
CA THR A 52 12.00 4.05 -0.67
C THR A 52 12.10 2.55 -0.96
N PHE A 53 10.98 1.85 -1.08
CA PHE A 53 10.92 0.45 -1.51
C PHE A 53 11.54 0.27 -2.91
N THR A 54 11.20 1.11 -3.88
CA THR A 54 11.75 1.05 -5.25
C THR A 54 13.28 1.14 -5.22
N LYS A 55 13.85 2.11 -4.50
CA LYS A 55 15.31 2.25 -4.32
C LYS A 55 15.93 1.03 -3.63
N ALA A 56 15.23 0.43 -2.67
CA ALA A 56 15.70 -0.78 -2.01
C ALA A 56 15.74 -1.98 -2.98
N THR A 57 14.76 -2.15 -3.88
CA THR A 57 14.77 -3.23 -4.86
C THR A 57 16.01 -3.22 -5.75
N GLU A 58 16.47 -2.03 -6.13
CA GLU A 58 17.69 -1.81 -6.91
C GLU A 58 18.95 -2.12 -6.08
N SER A 59 19.05 -1.52 -4.87
CA SER A 59 20.22 -1.64 -3.99
C SER A 59 20.49 -3.08 -3.57
N TYR A 60 19.43 -3.86 -3.36
CA TYR A 60 19.53 -5.27 -3.00
C TYR A 60 19.48 -6.22 -4.22
N ASN A 61 19.40 -5.68 -5.44
CA ASN A 61 19.40 -6.40 -6.71
C ASN A 61 18.40 -7.58 -6.73
N LEU A 62 17.12 -7.29 -6.44
CA LEU A 62 16.07 -8.30 -6.46
C LEU A 62 15.83 -8.83 -7.88
N SER A 63 15.33 -10.07 -7.96
CA SER A 63 14.85 -10.62 -9.22
C SER A 63 13.54 -9.95 -9.67
N PRO A 64 13.25 -9.85 -10.97
CA PRO A 64 11.99 -9.29 -11.46
C PRO A 64 10.76 -9.96 -10.84
N SER A 65 10.80 -11.28 -10.66
CA SER A 65 9.72 -12.03 -10.02
C SER A 65 9.48 -11.67 -8.54
N ALA A 66 10.57 -11.39 -7.79
CA ALA A 66 10.47 -10.95 -6.42
C ALA A 66 9.89 -9.53 -6.33
N VAL A 67 10.31 -8.62 -7.22
CA VAL A 67 9.77 -7.25 -7.29
C VAL A 67 8.28 -7.28 -7.60
N ARG A 68 7.85 -8.02 -8.65
CA ARG A 68 6.43 -8.15 -9.00
C ARG A 68 5.58 -8.65 -7.84
N ARG A 69 6.09 -9.65 -7.11
CA ARG A 69 5.39 -10.18 -5.93
C ARG A 69 5.25 -9.13 -4.84
N CYS A 70 6.31 -8.42 -4.50
CA CYS A 70 6.25 -7.34 -3.50
C CYS A 70 5.29 -6.23 -3.93
N CYS A 71 5.32 -5.82 -5.19
CA CYS A 71 4.41 -4.83 -5.77
C CYS A 71 2.95 -5.26 -5.62
N PHE A 72 2.64 -6.51 -5.98
CA PHE A 72 1.29 -7.04 -5.84
C PHE A 72 0.84 -7.14 -4.37
N GLU A 73 1.72 -7.58 -3.47
CA GLU A 73 1.45 -7.65 -2.02
C GLU A 73 1.18 -6.26 -1.42
N ILE A 74 1.95 -5.23 -1.80
CA ILE A 74 1.74 -3.84 -1.36
C ILE A 74 0.38 -3.34 -1.84
N ALA A 75 0.10 -3.44 -3.14
CA ALA A 75 -1.15 -2.97 -3.73
C ALA A 75 -2.37 -3.68 -3.13
N SER A 76 -2.30 -5.01 -2.95
CA SER A 76 -3.36 -5.78 -2.30
C SER A 76 -3.60 -5.33 -0.87
N ALA A 77 -2.53 -5.11 -0.09
CA ALA A 77 -2.66 -4.68 1.28
C ALA A 77 -3.27 -3.28 1.39
N LEU A 78 -2.91 -2.37 0.49
CA LEU A 78 -3.49 -1.03 0.45
C LEU A 78 -4.98 -1.08 0.08
N ILE A 79 -5.36 -1.80 -0.98
CA ILE A 79 -6.78 -1.97 -1.33
C ILE A 79 -7.58 -2.50 -0.13
N PHE A 80 -7.13 -3.58 0.50
CA PHE A 80 -7.87 -4.14 1.63
C PHE A 80 -8.01 -3.17 2.79
N SER A 81 -7.00 -2.34 3.05
CA SER A 81 -7.08 -1.32 4.09
C SER A 81 -8.06 -0.20 3.74
N TYR A 82 -8.13 0.21 2.46
CA TYR A 82 -9.16 1.15 1.98
C TYR A 82 -10.57 0.55 2.06
N MET A 83 -10.72 -0.74 1.72
CA MET A 83 -12.02 -1.43 1.79
C MET A 83 -12.58 -1.54 3.22
N GLU A 84 -11.71 -1.73 4.22
CA GLU A 84 -12.13 -1.73 5.63
C GLU A 84 -12.68 -0.37 6.05
N GLU A 85 -12.26 0.70 5.38
CA GLU A 85 -12.67 2.07 5.69
C GLU A 85 -13.90 2.53 4.88
N SER A 86 -13.99 2.21 3.58
CA SER A 86 -15.00 2.77 2.66
C SER A 86 -16.15 1.83 2.25
N CYS A 87 -16.14 0.56 2.62
CA CYS A 87 -17.17 -0.43 2.25
C CYS A 87 -17.42 -0.66 0.75
N GLU A 88 -16.80 0.05 -0.16
CA GLU A 88 -16.94 -0.14 -1.60
C GLU A 88 -15.76 -0.91 -2.21
N VAL A 89 -16.09 -2.01 -2.88
CA VAL A 89 -15.12 -2.86 -3.58
C VAL A 89 -15.30 -2.71 -5.08
N GLU A 90 -14.34 -2.14 -5.77
CA GLU A 90 -14.24 -2.33 -7.21
C GLU A 90 -13.66 -3.72 -7.52
N GLU A 91 -14.56 -4.67 -7.75
CA GLU A 91 -14.20 -5.98 -8.26
C GLU A 91 -13.42 -5.84 -9.57
N GLY A 92 -12.23 -6.46 -9.65
CA GLY A 92 -11.41 -6.49 -10.86
C GLY A 92 -10.18 -5.58 -10.86
N LYS A 93 -10.03 -4.60 -9.97
CA LYS A 93 -8.80 -3.77 -9.89
C LYS A 93 -7.54 -4.62 -9.65
N LEU A 94 -7.62 -5.59 -8.72
CA LEU A 94 -6.49 -6.50 -8.43
C LEU A 94 -6.21 -7.47 -9.57
N ASP A 95 -7.24 -7.94 -10.27
CA ASP A 95 -7.06 -8.82 -11.44
C ASP A 95 -6.38 -8.09 -12.59
N ALA A 96 -6.76 -6.84 -12.86
CA ALA A 96 -6.13 -6.00 -13.87
C ALA A 96 -4.65 -5.74 -13.51
N LEU A 97 -4.38 -5.40 -12.26
CA LEU A 97 -3.02 -5.20 -11.76
C LEU A 97 -2.18 -6.47 -11.88
N SER A 98 -2.73 -7.63 -11.46
CA SER A 98 -2.04 -8.92 -11.56
C SER A 98 -1.65 -9.25 -12.99
N LYS A 99 -2.55 -9.01 -13.97
CA LYS A 99 -2.29 -9.21 -15.40
C LYS A 99 -1.16 -8.28 -15.88
N SER A 100 -1.23 -7.00 -15.53
CA SER A 100 -0.21 -6.01 -15.91
C SER A 100 1.16 -6.33 -15.33
N LEU A 101 1.23 -6.81 -14.10
CA LEU A 101 2.48 -7.20 -13.45
C LEU A 101 3.06 -8.51 -13.98
N SER A 102 2.26 -9.40 -14.58
CA SER A 102 2.68 -10.78 -14.91
C SER A 102 3.92 -10.85 -15.80
N SER A 103 4.07 -9.95 -16.77
CA SER A 103 5.18 -9.88 -17.72
C SER A 103 6.15 -8.71 -17.49
N ALA A 104 5.85 -7.82 -16.57
CA ALA A 104 6.58 -6.59 -16.33
C ALA A 104 8.03 -6.83 -15.87
N GLY A 105 8.95 -5.99 -16.32
CA GLY A 105 10.32 -5.88 -15.80
C GLY A 105 10.32 -5.32 -14.37
N LYS A 106 11.50 -5.06 -13.79
CA LYS A 106 11.60 -4.52 -12.41
C LYS A 106 11.06 -3.09 -12.32
N GLU A 107 11.60 -2.23 -13.17
CA GLU A 107 11.27 -0.81 -13.23
C GLU A 107 9.80 -0.62 -13.61
N GLU A 108 9.36 -1.35 -14.63
CA GLU A 108 7.98 -1.34 -15.11
C GLU A 108 6.99 -1.80 -14.03
N ALA A 109 7.32 -2.85 -13.25
CA ALA A 109 6.48 -3.31 -12.16
C ALA A 109 6.33 -2.26 -11.05
N CYS A 110 7.40 -1.55 -10.72
CA CYS A 110 7.36 -0.45 -9.78
C CYS A 110 6.53 0.72 -10.31
N GLU A 111 6.66 1.06 -11.59
CA GLU A 111 5.89 2.15 -12.23
C GLU A 111 4.39 1.83 -12.27
N ILE A 112 4.02 0.63 -12.73
CA ILE A 112 2.63 0.16 -12.74
C ILE A 112 2.01 0.25 -11.33
N THR A 113 2.77 -0.21 -10.33
CA THR A 113 2.27 -0.21 -8.94
C THR A 113 2.17 1.21 -8.38
N LYS A 114 3.11 2.09 -8.71
CA LYS A 114 3.07 3.50 -8.33
C LYS A 114 1.83 4.19 -8.89
N MET A 115 1.59 4.06 -10.20
CA MET A 115 0.38 4.59 -10.85
C MET A 115 -0.90 4.05 -10.21
N PHE A 116 -0.91 2.78 -9.87
CA PHE A 116 -2.04 2.16 -9.18
C PHE A 116 -2.28 2.76 -7.78
N ILE A 117 -1.22 3.02 -7.02
CA ILE A 117 -1.31 3.67 -5.71
C ILE A 117 -1.80 5.13 -5.87
N GLU A 118 -1.29 5.86 -6.85
CA GLU A 118 -1.71 7.24 -7.14
C GLU A 118 -3.20 7.31 -7.49
N GLN A 119 -3.70 6.41 -8.34
CA GLN A 119 -5.12 6.30 -8.66
C GLN A 119 -5.99 5.93 -7.44
N LEU A 120 -5.49 5.08 -6.56
CA LEU A 120 -6.19 4.71 -5.33
C LEU A 120 -6.36 5.92 -4.41
N ILE A 121 -5.31 6.74 -4.30
CA ILE A 121 -5.29 7.97 -3.50
C ILE A 121 -6.22 9.03 -4.09
N GLU A 122 -6.17 9.24 -5.42
CA GLU A 122 -7.03 10.21 -6.10
C GLU A 122 -8.52 9.88 -5.93
N ASN A 123 -8.89 8.62 -6.07
CA ASN A 123 -10.26 8.16 -5.85
C ASN A 123 -10.71 8.40 -4.40
N ASP A 124 -9.82 8.16 -3.42
CA ASP A 124 -10.12 8.39 -2.01
C ASP A 124 -10.37 9.88 -1.70
N GLU A 125 -9.60 10.79 -2.29
CA GLU A 125 -9.83 12.24 -2.12
C GLU A 125 -11.19 12.69 -2.67
N GLU A 126 -11.63 12.16 -3.81
CA GLU A 126 -12.95 12.44 -4.38
C GLU A 126 -14.07 11.87 -3.50
N ASP A 127 -13.94 10.64 -3.02
CA ASP A 127 -14.88 9.97 -2.14
C ASP A 127 -14.99 10.67 -0.78
N VAL A 128 -13.87 11.10 -0.21
CA VAL A 128 -13.83 11.90 1.02
C VAL A 128 -14.57 13.23 0.83
N HIS A 129 -14.32 13.94 -0.27
CA HIS A 129 -14.99 15.21 -0.54
C HIS A 129 -16.51 15.04 -0.71
N TYR A 130 -16.92 13.99 -1.41
CA TYR A 130 -18.33 13.63 -1.58
C TYR A 130 -18.99 13.27 -0.25
N THR A 131 -18.33 12.46 0.56
CA THR A 131 -18.80 12.05 1.89
C THR A 131 -18.96 13.24 2.84
N ILE A 132 -17.99 14.17 2.85
CA ILE A 132 -18.08 15.41 3.65
C ILE A 132 -19.23 16.29 3.18
N SER A 133 -19.44 16.42 1.87
CA SER A 133 -20.55 17.18 1.31
C SER A 133 -21.92 16.62 1.72
N ASN A 134 -22.07 15.29 1.62
CA ASN A 134 -23.29 14.60 2.02
C ASN A 134 -23.53 14.68 3.54
N ALA A 135 -22.47 14.58 4.34
CA ALA A 135 -22.55 14.76 5.78
C ALA A 135 -23.07 16.15 6.16
N ARG A 136 -22.56 17.20 5.51
CA ARG A 136 -23.06 18.57 5.71
C ARG A 136 -24.51 18.70 5.33
N HIS A 137 -24.89 18.16 4.18
CA HIS A 137 -26.29 18.20 3.73
C HIS A 137 -27.22 17.52 4.72
N TYR A 138 -26.87 16.33 5.21
CA TYR A 138 -27.63 15.61 6.24
C TYR A 138 -27.76 16.42 7.54
N ILE A 139 -26.66 17.03 8.00
CA ILE A 139 -26.68 17.89 9.18
C ILE A 139 -27.60 19.09 8.99
N ASP A 140 -27.52 19.77 7.84
CA ASP A 140 -28.35 20.94 7.54
C ASP A 140 -29.84 20.61 7.48
N GLU A 141 -30.21 19.43 6.98
CA GLU A 141 -31.61 18.97 6.92
C GLU A 141 -32.17 18.57 8.30
N HIS A 142 -31.30 18.09 9.20
CA HIS A 142 -31.70 17.53 10.51
C HIS A 142 -31.30 18.39 11.71
N LEU A 143 -31.00 19.70 11.48
CA LEU A 143 -30.58 20.63 12.56
C LEU A 143 -31.54 20.73 13.75
N ALA A 144 -32.81 20.40 13.56
CA ALA A 144 -33.82 20.43 14.59
C ALA A 144 -33.94 19.09 15.39
N GLU A 145 -33.16 18.07 14.98
CA GLU A 145 -33.19 16.74 15.55
C GLU A 145 -31.95 16.48 16.44
N ASP A 146 -32.00 15.43 17.24
CA ASP A 146 -30.86 15.01 18.06
C ASP A 146 -29.94 14.12 17.22
N ILE A 147 -29.03 14.76 16.47
CA ILE A 147 -28.07 14.08 15.56
C ILE A 147 -26.81 13.66 16.32
N SER A 148 -26.32 12.46 16.02
CA SER A 148 -25.08 11.89 16.54
C SER A 148 -24.13 11.48 15.44
N VAL A 149 -22.84 11.30 15.77
CA VAL A 149 -21.84 10.73 14.84
C VAL A 149 -22.32 9.39 14.27
N SER A 150 -22.98 8.58 15.09
CA SER A 150 -23.50 7.28 14.64
C SER A 150 -24.65 7.42 13.65
N SER A 151 -25.60 8.35 13.88
CA SER A 151 -26.72 8.56 12.97
C SER A 151 -26.26 9.15 11.61
N ILE A 152 -25.28 10.05 11.61
CA ILE A 152 -24.71 10.59 10.39
C ILE A 152 -23.97 9.48 9.61
N ALA A 153 -23.11 8.71 10.28
CA ALA A 153 -22.36 7.63 9.65
C ALA A 153 -23.29 6.56 9.05
N GLU A 154 -24.37 6.20 9.74
CA GLU A 154 -25.38 5.26 9.27
C GLU A 154 -26.10 5.77 8.02
N SER A 155 -26.45 7.07 7.96
CA SER A 155 -27.09 7.69 6.80
C SER A 155 -26.18 7.71 5.56
N LEU A 156 -24.87 7.72 5.76
CA LEU A 156 -23.85 7.72 4.72
C LEU A 156 -23.31 6.32 4.39
N TYR A 157 -23.85 5.27 5.03
CA TYR A 157 -23.41 3.88 4.88
C TYR A 157 -21.92 3.65 5.19
N ILE A 158 -21.36 4.42 6.12
CA ILE A 158 -19.97 4.30 6.58
C ILE A 158 -19.91 3.99 8.08
N THR A 159 -18.71 3.59 8.54
CA THR A 159 -18.52 3.36 9.98
C THR A 159 -18.35 4.67 10.75
N PRO A 160 -18.85 4.78 12.02
CA PRO A 160 -18.62 5.96 12.85
C PRO A 160 -17.15 6.32 13.06
N ASN A 161 -16.28 5.31 13.05
CA ASN A 161 -14.83 5.48 13.20
C ASN A 161 -14.22 6.14 11.95
N TYR A 162 -14.61 5.67 10.74
CA TYR A 162 -14.20 6.29 9.50
C TYR A 162 -14.70 7.73 9.40
N PHE A 163 -15.98 7.98 9.68
CA PHE A 163 -16.56 9.32 9.72
C PHE A 163 -15.78 10.27 10.65
N SER A 164 -15.47 9.81 11.87
CA SER A 164 -14.70 10.61 12.83
C SER A 164 -13.30 10.98 12.32
N ARG A 165 -12.64 10.09 11.61
CA ARG A 165 -11.32 10.34 11.00
C ARG A 165 -11.36 11.40 9.92
N LEU A 166 -12.43 11.49 9.11
CA LEU A 166 -12.58 12.50 8.06
C LEU A 166 -12.61 13.94 8.60
N PHE A 167 -12.99 14.11 9.87
CA PHE A 167 -13.09 15.42 10.53
C PHE A 167 -12.00 15.67 11.57
N THR A 168 -11.05 14.74 11.75
CA THR A 168 -9.89 14.92 12.64
C THR A 168 -8.69 15.34 11.80
N VAL A 169 -8.50 16.64 11.66
CA VAL A 169 -7.31 17.25 11.05
C VAL A 169 -6.35 17.67 12.16
#